data_153f5fd3d92afe7a4bbbf92491f8b8c1
#
_entry.id   153f5fd3d92afe7a4bbbf92491f8b8c1
#
_cell.length_a   1.000
_cell.length_b   1.000
_cell.length_c   1.000
_cell.angle_alpha   90.00
_cell.angle_beta   90.00
_cell.angle_gamma   90.00
#
_symmetry.space_group_name_H-M   'P 1'
#
loop_
_entity.id
_entity.type
_entity.pdbx_description
1 polymer ?
#
loop_
_entity_poly.entity_id
_entity_poly.type
_entity_poly.pdbx_seq_one_letter_code
_entity_poly.pdbx_strand_id
1 'polypeptide(L)'
;MSTLTEPASQTRIESDSMGKIEVPANVYWGAQTQRSLLHFNIGRDTMPPELIRAFGILKKACALVNQDLGKLPADKAKLIVQAAEDVIAGKLNDQFPLRIWQTGSGTQTNMNVNEVISNRAIEIAGGEMGSKKPVHPNDHVNMSQSSNDTFPAAMHIAAAERVKNALIPAIKTVRDAISAKAKEFESVVKIGRTHLQDAVPLTIGQEFGGWASLIERDIHRLEQVLDGLYDLAIGGTAVGTGLNTHPEFAERAAKKIAELTGLPFRSHVNKFAALSAHDEIVFAQGAMETLAASLMKISNDIRWLASGPRCGLGELSIPENEPGSSIMPGKVNPTQCEAMTMVCVQVHGATAAVGFAGSQGNFELNVYKPVIIYNFLHSVTLITDACHGYVEYMLKGIEVDRAKVDWYVKNSLMLVTALAPKVGYDKAAQIAHTAHVEHSSLREAALKLGYLTGEEFDQLVKPEKMTHP
;
A
#
# COMPACT_ATOMS: atom_id res chain seq x y z
N MET A 1 34.98 -36.01 1.24
CA MET A 1 34.08 -35.10 1.98
C MET A 1 34.96 -34.17 2.77
N SER A 2 35.25 -33.00 2.24
CA SER A 2 36.03 -31.99 2.93
C SER A 2 35.04 -31.08 3.68
N THR A 3 35.01 -31.21 4.98
CA THR A 3 34.32 -30.29 5.87
C THR A 3 35.11 -29.00 5.89
N LEU A 4 34.70 -28.03 5.07
CA LEU A 4 35.15 -26.65 5.24
C LEU A 4 34.53 -26.17 6.56
N THR A 5 35.27 -26.23 7.64
CA THR A 5 34.96 -25.51 8.88
C THR A 5 35.04 -24.03 8.55
N GLU A 6 33.89 -23.35 8.49
CA GLU A 6 33.87 -21.88 8.54
C GLU A 6 34.69 -21.43 9.76
N PRO A 7 35.53 -20.41 9.63
CA PRO A 7 36.29 -19.89 10.76
C PRO A 7 35.27 -19.43 11.81
N ALA A 8 35.44 -19.89 13.05
CA ALA A 8 34.60 -19.49 14.18
C ALA A 8 34.55 -17.94 14.18
N SER A 9 33.37 -17.37 13.96
CA SER A 9 33.17 -15.93 13.99
C SER A 9 33.61 -15.41 15.36
N GLN A 10 34.50 -14.44 15.38
CA GLN A 10 34.94 -13.81 16.64
C GLN A 10 33.68 -13.25 17.35
N THR A 11 33.59 -13.50 18.65
CA THR A 11 32.51 -12.98 19.49
C THR A 11 33.07 -11.95 20.47
N ARG A 12 32.22 -11.03 20.91
CA ARG A 12 32.45 -10.14 22.05
C ARG A 12 31.39 -10.41 23.12
N ILE A 13 31.75 -10.13 24.39
CA ILE A 13 30.83 -10.25 25.49
C ILE A 13 30.10 -8.93 25.70
N GLU A 14 28.79 -8.94 25.60
CA GLU A 14 27.94 -7.82 26.01
C GLU A 14 27.07 -8.21 27.22
N SER A 15 26.41 -7.22 27.82
CA SER A 15 25.56 -7.46 28.99
C SER A 15 24.30 -6.59 28.97
N ASP A 16 23.24 -7.13 29.53
CA ASP A 16 22.01 -6.44 29.86
C ASP A 16 21.58 -6.76 31.31
N SER A 17 20.37 -6.40 31.71
CA SER A 17 19.83 -6.69 33.05
C SER A 17 19.71 -8.18 33.35
N MET A 18 19.72 -9.05 32.33
CA MET A 18 19.65 -10.53 32.47
C MET A 18 21.04 -11.18 32.54
N GLY A 19 22.12 -10.40 32.40
CA GLY A 19 23.49 -10.89 32.52
C GLY A 19 24.27 -10.84 31.19
N LYS A 20 25.40 -11.55 31.15
CA LYS A 20 26.31 -11.59 30.01
C LYS A 20 25.82 -12.52 28.90
N ILE A 21 26.12 -12.16 27.65
CA ILE A 21 25.86 -12.98 26.45
C ILE A 21 26.93 -12.72 25.40
N GLU A 22 27.24 -13.73 24.61
CA GLU A 22 28.12 -13.60 23.43
C GLU A 22 27.33 -13.02 22.27
N VAL A 23 27.95 -12.03 21.59
CA VAL A 23 27.45 -11.37 20.39
C VAL A 23 28.53 -11.43 19.32
N PRO A 24 28.24 -11.65 18.02
CA PRO A 24 29.28 -11.60 16.98
C PRO A 24 30.05 -10.28 17.01
N ALA A 25 31.36 -10.33 16.86
CA ALA A 25 32.22 -9.16 17.05
C ALA A 25 32.01 -8.08 15.96
N ASN A 26 31.56 -8.48 14.78
CA ASN A 26 31.43 -7.63 13.59
C ASN A 26 30.04 -6.96 13.43
N VAL A 27 29.13 -7.09 14.41
CA VAL A 27 27.80 -6.49 14.32
C VAL A 27 27.64 -5.35 15.32
N TYR A 28 26.73 -4.41 15.02
CA TYR A 28 26.44 -3.28 15.91
C TYR A 28 25.36 -3.58 16.95
N TRP A 29 24.53 -4.63 16.76
CA TRP A 29 23.55 -4.97 17.80
C TRP A 29 24.24 -5.53 19.05
N GLY A 30 23.52 -5.49 20.17
CA GLY A 30 24.03 -5.87 21.48
C GLY A 30 23.28 -7.04 22.11
N ALA A 31 23.33 -7.10 23.45
CA ALA A 31 22.83 -8.22 24.26
C ALA A 31 21.33 -8.47 24.09
N GLN A 32 20.51 -7.44 24.11
CA GLN A 32 19.03 -7.60 24.03
C GLN A 32 18.60 -8.10 22.66
N THR A 33 19.18 -7.58 21.59
CA THR A 33 18.95 -8.08 20.23
C THR A 33 19.38 -9.53 20.09
N GLN A 34 20.57 -9.89 20.59
CA GLN A 34 21.06 -11.26 20.55
C GLN A 34 20.13 -12.24 21.28
N ARG A 35 19.58 -11.86 22.44
CA ARG A 35 18.56 -12.68 23.14
C ARG A 35 17.30 -12.84 22.31
N SER A 36 16.85 -11.77 21.66
CA SER A 36 15.66 -11.83 20.82
C SER A 36 15.84 -12.80 19.65
N LEU A 37 17.02 -12.79 19.00
CA LEU A 37 17.34 -13.74 17.93
C LEU A 37 17.27 -15.21 18.40
N LEU A 38 17.66 -15.48 19.64
CA LEU A 38 17.60 -16.82 20.22
C LEU A 38 16.17 -17.24 20.60
N HIS A 39 15.40 -16.31 21.18
CA HIS A 39 14.09 -16.63 21.76
C HIS A 39 12.94 -16.54 20.76
N PHE A 40 13.07 -15.71 19.71
CA PHE A 40 12.00 -15.43 18.74
C PHE A 40 12.40 -15.81 17.30
N ASN A 41 13.00 -16.97 17.12
CA ASN A 41 13.33 -17.48 15.79
C ASN A 41 12.09 -18.09 15.12
N ILE A 42 11.09 -17.22 14.83
CA ILE A 42 9.79 -17.58 14.29
C ILE A 42 9.68 -16.99 12.87
N GLY A 43 9.41 -17.84 11.88
CA GLY A 43 9.24 -17.42 10.49
C GLY A 43 10.51 -16.81 9.89
N ARG A 44 10.33 -16.03 8.81
CA ARG A 44 11.43 -15.38 8.09
C ARG A 44 11.25 -13.87 7.97
N ASP A 45 10.06 -13.37 8.28
CA ASP A 45 9.70 -11.97 8.13
C ASP A 45 10.48 -11.10 9.13
N THR A 46 11.18 -10.10 8.64
CA THR A 46 11.93 -9.12 9.44
C THR A 46 11.21 -7.79 9.47
N MET A 47 11.63 -6.90 10.36
CA MET A 47 11.08 -5.54 10.42
C MET A 47 11.34 -4.80 9.10
N PRO A 48 10.31 -4.13 8.53
CA PRO A 48 10.45 -3.37 7.29
C PRO A 48 11.52 -2.27 7.41
N PRO A 49 12.38 -2.08 6.39
CA PRO A 49 13.40 -1.02 6.39
C PRO A 49 12.83 0.38 6.61
N GLU A 50 11.61 0.63 6.16
CA GLU A 50 10.90 1.90 6.36
C GLU A 50 10.64 2.18 7.85
N LEU A 51 10.32 1.15 8.64
CA LEU A 51 10.16 1.28 10.07
C LEU A 51 11.51 1.58 10.75
N ILE A 52 12.58 0.91 10.33
CA ILE A 52 13.93 1.16 10.84
C ILE A 52 14.39 2.59 10.53
N ARG A 53 14.15 3.06 9.31
CA ARG A 53 14.39 4.46 8.93
C ARG A 53 13.62 5.42 9.84
N ALA A 54 12.34 5.17 10.09
CA ALA A 54 11.50 5.99 10.96
C ALA A 54 12.05 6.03 12.41
N PHE A 55 12.54 4.91 12.93
CA PHE A 55 13.26 4.88 14.19
C PHE A 55 14.52 5.76 14.16
N GLY A 56 15.30 5.71 13.11
CA GLY A 56 16.45 6.60 12.93
C GLY A 56 16.09 8.07 13.03
N ILE A 57 15.01 8.50 12.36
CA ILE A 57 14.47 9.86 12.42
C ILE A 57 14.04 10.21 13.85
N LEU A 58 13.29 9.32 14.49
CA LEU A 58 12.83 9.50 15.87
C LEU A 58 14.01 9.67 16.84
N LYS A 59 15.01 8.78 16.78
CA LYS A 59 16.18 8.82 17.68
C LYS A 59 17.02 10.08 17.46
N LYS A 60 17.20 10.50 16.21
CA LYS A 60 17.84 11.78 15.88
C LYS A 60 17.10 12.95 16.49
N ALA A 61 15.76 13.01 16.31
CA ALA A 61 14.93 14.08 16.87
C ALA A 61 15.00 14.14 18.40
N CYS A 62 14.85 12.98 19.07
CA CYS A 62 14.91 12.88 20.53
C CYS A 62 16.28 13.30 21.09
N ALA A 63 17.39 12.92 20.42
CA ALA A 63 18.73 13.32 20.84
C ALA A 63 18.91 14.85 20.76
N LEU A 64 18.49 15.47 19.65
CA LEU A 64 18.56 16.92 19.47
C LEU A 64 17.72 17.65 20.52
N VAL A 65 16.49 17.19 20.76
CA VAL A 65 15.59 17.81 21.74
C VAL A 65 16.09 17.63 23.17
N ASN A 66 16.61 16.47 23.55
CA ASN A 66 17.22 16.26 24.87
C ASN A 66 18.48 17.12 25.06
N GLN A 67 19.26 17.36 24.00
CA GLN A 67 20.36 18.33 24.05
C GLN A 67 19.84 19.75 24.30
N ASP A 68 18.87 20.21 23.54
CA ASP A 68 18.30 21.55 23.65
C ASP A 68 17.64 21.81 25.03
N LEU A 69 17.12 20.75 25.65
CA LEU A 69 16.57 20.77 27.01
C LEU A 69 17.61 20.61 28.13
N GLY A 70 18.91 20.53 27.76
CA GLY A 70 20.01 20.40 28.70
C GLY A 70 20.09 19.04 29.41
N LYS A 71 19.40 17.99 28.89
CA LYS A 71 19.39 16.63 29.45
C LYS A 71 20.50 15.77 28.89
N LEU A 72 20.85 15.91 27.62
CA LEU A 72 21.89 15.14 26.94
C LEU A 72 23.10 16.04 26.62
N PRO A 73 24.33 15.67 27.04
CA PRO A 73 25.53 16.43 26.69
C PRO A 73 25.72 16.52 25.17
N ALA A 74 26.19 17.69 24.69
CA ALA A 74 26.30 18.01 23.28
C ALA A 74 27.23 17.08 22.49
N ASP A 75 28.32 16.62 23.10
CA ASP A 75 29.25 15.65 22.51
C ASP A 75 28.58 14.30 22.23
N LYS A 76 27.78 13.80 23.18
CA LYS A 76 27.01 12.55 23.02
C LYS A 76 25.89 12.70 22.03
N ALA A 77 25.15 13.81 22.07
CA ALA A 77 24.09 14.11 21.11
C ALA A 77 24.62 14.11 19.68
N LYS A 78 25.79 14.73 19.44
CA LYS A 78 26.45 14.73 18.13
C LYS A 78 26.76 13.32 17.61
N LEU A 79 27.29 12.44 18.47
CA LEU A 79 27.58 11.06 18.10
C LEU A 79 26.32 10.26 17.79
N ILE A 80 25.28 10.42 18.60
CA ILE A 80 23.98 9.77 18.38
C ILE A 80 23.36 10.24 17.05
N VAL A 81 23.38 11.53 16.76
CA VAL A 81 22.86 12.10 15.51
C VAL A 81 23.59 11.53 14.31
N GLN A 82 24.93 11.46 14.33
CA GLN A 82 25.71 10.87 13.23
C GLN A 82 25.36 9.38 13.00
N ALA A 83 25.29 8.60 14.07
CA ALA A 83 24.91 7.19 13.97
C ALA A 83 23.47 7.00 13.49
N ALA A 84 22.52 7.84 13.94
CA ALA A 84 21.14 7.82 13.48
C ALA A 84 21.01 8.19 12.00
N GLU A 85 21.86 9.09 11.50
CA GLU A 85 21.91 9.42 10.06
C GLU A 85 22.37 8.23 9.20
N ASP A 86 23.29 7.41 9.68
CA ASP A 86 23.68 6.16 8.99
C ASP A 86 22.49 5.16 8.94
N VAL A 87 21.68 5.08 10.01
CA VAL A 87 20.43 4.29 10.03
C VAL A 87 19.42 4.85 9.03
N ILE A 88 19.17 6.17 9.05
CA ILE A 88 18.21 6.84 8.13
C ILE A 88 18.62 6.61 6.67
N ALA A 89 19.91 6.65 6.39
CA ALA A 89 20.46 6.43 5.04
C ALA A 89 20.47 4.96 4.59
N GLY A 90 20.04 4.02 5.45
CA GLY A 90 19.99 2.59 5.15
C GLY A 90 21.37 1.90 5.11
N LYS A 91 22.44 2.56 5.52
CA LYS A 91 23.81 2.00 5.51
C LYS A 91 24.01 0.82 6.47
N LEU A 92 23.09 0.69 7.43
CA LEU A 92 23.15 -0.31 8.51
C LEU A 92 21.96 -1.28 8.47
N ASN A 93 21.28 -1.43 7.32
CA ASN A 93 20.06 -2.26 7.22
C ASN A 93 20.29 -3.72 7.61
N ASP A 94 21.47 -4.27 7.38
CA ASP A 94 21.88 -5.62 7.78
C ASP A 94 22.01 -5.80 9.31
N GLN A 95 21.98 -4.71 10.08
CA GLN A 95 22.09 -4.71 11.53
C GLN A 95 20.74 -4.84 12.24
N PHE A 96 19.64 -5.03 11.50
CA PHE A 96 18.26 -5.16 12.02
C PHE A 96 17.64 -6.51 11.67
N PRO A 97 18.20 -7.63 12.22
CA PRO A 97 17.80 -8.99 11.81
C PRO A 97 16.55 -9.51 12.53
N LEU A 98 15.92 -8.73 13.41
CA LEU A 98 14.84 -9.20 14.26
C LEU A 98 13.58 -9.55 13.48
N ARG A 99 12.94 -10.66 13.90
CA ARG A 99 11.66 -11.08 13.34
C ARG A 99 10.54 -10.18 13.81
N ILE A 100 9.51 -10.05 12.97
CA ILE A 100 8.26 -9.37 13.39
C ILE A 100 7.55 -10.12 14.53
N TRP A 101 7.72 -11.43 14.59
CA TRP A 101 7.17 -12.33 15.62
C TRP A 101 8.01 -12.27 16.90
N GLN A 102 7.96 -11.11 17.56
CA GLN A 102 8.66 -10.78 18.79
C GLN A 102 7.66 -10.30 19.85
N THR A 103 8.13 -9.67 20.95
CA THR A 103 7.19 -9.04 21.90
C THR A 103 6.30 -8.03 21.18
N GLY A 104 5.01 -8.08 21.45
CA GLY A 104 4.00 -7.27 20.77
C GLY A 104 4.09 -5.76 21.03
N SER A 105 4.84 -5.34 22.05
CA SER A 105 5.18 -3.92 22.29
C SER A 105 6.23 -3.39 21.31
N GLY A 106 7.01 -4.27 20.66
CA GLY A 106 8.14 -3.91 19.81
C GLY A 106 9.40 -3.52 20.57
N THR A 107 9.49 -3.85 21.85
CA THR A 107 10.63 -3.49 22.70
C THR A 107 11.96 -3.99 22.15
N GLN A 108 12.02 -5.21 21.62
CA GLN A 108 13.27 -5.73 21.06
C GLN A 108 13.73 -4.91 19.86
N THR A 109 12.84 -4.48 18.97
CA THR A 109 13.21 -3.60 17.83
C THR A 109 13.67 -2.23 18.31
N ASN A 110 12.99 -1.61 19.28
CA ASN A 110 13.46 -0.35 19.86
C ASN A 110 14.86 -0.51 20.46
N MET A 111 15.12 -1.62 21.16
CA MET A 111 16.44 -1.88 21.73
C MET A 111 17.48 -2.21 20.66
N ASN A 112 17.12 -2.94 19.61
CA ASN A 112 18.01 -3.17 18.46
C ASN A 112 18.48 -1.83 17.88
N VAL A 113 17.57 -0.89 17.64
CA VAL A 113 17.94 0.46 17.17
C VAL A 113 18.83 1.19 18.16
N ASN A 114 18.51 1.14 19.47
CA ASN A 114 19.32 1.77 20.51
C ASN A 114 20.74 1.19 20.57
N GLU A 115 20.86 -0.14 20.52
CA GLU A 115 22.14 -0.84 20.54
C GLU A 115 22.98 -0.54 19.30
N VAL A 116 22.38 -0.57 18.10
CA VAL A 116 23.07 -0.25 16.84
C VAL A 116 23.55 1.19 16.84
N ILE A 117 22.70 2.17 17.21
CA ILE A 117 23.11 3.58 17.29
C ILE A 117 24.19 3.78 18.34
N SER A 118 24.08 3.13 19.51
CA SER A 118 25.09 3.22 20.57
C SER A 118 26.45 2.69 20.12
N ASN A 119 26.50 1.48 19.58
CA ASN A 119 27.76 0.87 19.13
C ASN A 119 28.37 1.60 17.92
N ARG A 120 27.54 2.09 16.99
CA ARG A 120 28.02 2.94 15.90
C ARG A 120 28.58 4.27 16.41
N ALA A 121 27.95 4.90 17.38
CA ALA A 121 28.43 6.12 18.02
C ALA A 121 29.77 5.88 18.76
N ILE A 122 29.91 4.74 19.44
CA ILE A 122 31.15 4.32 20.11
C ILE A 122 32.29 4.15 19.10
N GLU A 123 32.00 3.47 17.98
CA GLU A 123 32.98 3.31 16.90
C GLU A 123 33.43 4.66 16.29
N ILE A 124 32.49 5.57 16.01
CA ILE A 124 32.78 6.93 15.53
C ILE A 124 33.68 7.69 16.51
N ALA A 125 33.50 7.45 17.81
CA ALA A 125 34.34 8.04 18.86
C ALA A 125 35.71 7.33 19.05
N GLY A 126 36.00 6.25 18.30
CA GLY A 126 37.20 5.45 18.44
C GLY A 126 37.23 4.56 19.69
N GLY A 127 36.03 4.25 20.25
CA GLY A 127 35.87 3.39 21.42
C GLY A 127 35.68 1.93 21.08
N GLU A 128 35.62 1.08 22.10
CA GLU A 128 35.39 -0.36 22.00
C GLU A 128 33.87 -0.66 21.97
N MET A 129 33.36 -1.31 20.92
CA MET A 129 31.95 -1.73 20.81
C MET A 129 31.58 -2.64 21.98
N GLY A 130 30.36 -2.46 22.51
CA GLY A 130 29.87 -3.17 23.69
C GLY A 130 30.27 -2.54 25.02
N SER A 131 31.20 -1.58 25.03
CA SER A 131 31.64 -0.90 26.25
C SER A 131 30.59 0.02 26.87
N LYS A 132 29.59 0.41 26.09
CA LYS A 132 28.55 1.41 26.45
C LYS A 132 29.13 2.81 26.77
N LYS A 133 30.34 3.10 26.30
CA LYS A 133 31.05 4.37 26.49
C LYS A 133 31.63 4.85 25.16
N PRO A 134 31.47 6.14 24.80
CA PRO A 134 30.86 7.22 25.58
C PRO A 134 29.33 7.25 25.55
N VAL A 135 28.66 6.47 24.68
CA VAL A 135 27.21 6.44 24.49
C VAL A 135 26.62 5.14 25.03
N HIS A 136 25.63 5.24 25.94
CA HIS A 136 24.89 4.09 26.47
C HIS A 136 23.54 3.94 25.75
N PRO A 137 23.11 2.72 25.36
CA PRO A 137 21.87 2.53 24.59
C PRO A 137 20.62 2.99 25.34
N ASN A 138 20.52 2.71 26.65
CA ASN A 138 19.36 3.08 27.45
C ASN A 138 19.43 4.53 27.97
N ASP A 139 20.59 4.91 28.57
CA ASP A 139 20.69 6.18 29.29
C ASP A 139 20.79 7.39 28.36
N HIS A 140 21.34 7.21 27.14
CA HIS A 140 21.57 8.28 26.21
C HIS A 140 20.70 8.16 24.93
N VAL A 141 20.72 7.04 24.19
CA VAL A 141 19.95 6.87 22.96
C VAL A 141 18.45 6.81 23.26
N ASN A 142 18.05 6.12 24.35
CA ASN A 142 16.65 6.00 24.75
C ASN A 142 16.18 7.04 25.79
N MET A 143 16.98 8.08 26.05
CA MET A 143 16.68 9.13 27.04
C MET A 143 15.31 9.74 26.78
N SER A 144 14.50 9.90 27.86
CA SER A 144 13.13 10.45 27.83
C SER A 144 12.13 9.62 27.02
N GLN A 145 12.38 8.33 26.79
CA GLN A 145 11.58 7.47 25.94
C GLN A 145 11.27 6.12 26.59
N SER A 146 10.21 5.49 26.13
CA SER A 146 9.89 4.08 26.33
C SER A 146 9.70 3.41 24.97
N SER A 147 9.87 2.09 24.85
CA SER A 147 9.43 1.37 23.64
C SER A 147 7.93 1.52 23.41
N ASN A 148 7.16 1.78 24.45
CA ASN A 148 5.71 1.91 24.36
C ASN A 148 5.26 3.15 23.59
N ASP A 149 6.00 4.25 23.67
CA ASP A 149 5.72 5.48 22.91
C ASP A 149 6.57 5.63 21.64
N THR A 150 7.81 5.09 21.61
CA THR A 150 8.68 5.17 20.43
C THR A 150 8.22 4.29 19.30
N PHE A 151 7.81 3.05 19.59
CA PHE A 151 7.40 2.13 18.53
C PHE A 151 6.16 2.63 17.78
N PRO A 152 5.05 3.04 18.43
CA PRO A 152 3.91 3.61 17.71
C PRO A 152 4.25 4.95 17.02
N ALA A 153 5.12 5.78 17.58
CA ALA A 153 5.58 6.97 16.89
C ALA A 153 6.34 6.62 15.59
N ALA A 154 7.23 5.63 15.63
CA ALA A 154 7.92 5.14 14.43
C ALA A 154 6.95 4.50 13.42
N MET A 155 5.91 3.78 13.88
CA MET A 155 4.85 3.26 13.02
C MET A 155 4.17 4.39 12.22
N HIS A 156 3.77 5.47 12.89
CA HIS A 156 3.11 6.62 12.28
C HIS A 156 4.03 7.37 11.32
N ILE A 157 5.31 7.57 11.68
CA ILE A 157 6.29 8.21 10.79
C ILE A 157 6.46 7.39 9.51
N ALA A 158 6.69 6.08 9.63
CA ALA A 158 6.86 5.21 8.48
C ALA A 158 5.60 5.15 7.60
N ALA A 159 4.42 5.02 8.22
CA ALA A 159 3.14 4.98 7.51
C ALA A 159 2.88 6.27 6.73
N ALA A 160 3.02 7.43 7.39
CA ALA A 160 2.78 8.73 6.74
C ALA A 160 3.78 9.01 5.60
N GLU A 161 5.09 8.76 5.81
CA GLU A 161 6.10 8.92 4.75
C GLU A 161 5.78 8.03 3.54
N ARG A 162 5.44 6.75 3.76
CA ARG A 162 5.17 5.81 2.66
C ARG A 162 3.87 6.12 1.92
N VAL A 163 2.80 6.44 2.64
CA VAL A 163 1.52 6.82 2.00
C VAL A 163 1.68 8.11 1.20
N LYS A 164 2.29 9.16 1.80
CA LYS A 164 2.41 10.48 1.18
C LYS A 164 3.37 10.50 0.01
N ASN A 165 4.55 9.89 0.17
CA ASN A 165 5.67 10.07 -0.75
C ASN A 165 5.82 8.92 -1.76
N ALA A 166 5.14 7.78 -1.57
CA ALA A 166 5.22 6.64 -2.47
C ALA A 166 3.85 6.21 -3.01
N LEU A 167 2.90 5.84 -2.13
CA LEU A 167 1.62 5.27 -2.55
C LEU A 167 0.77 6.27 -3.34
N ILE A 168 0.50 7.45 -2.78
CA ILE A 168 -0.32 8.47 -3.45
C ILE A 168 0.25 8.85 -4.82
N PRO A 169 1.56 9.13 -4.99
CA PRO A 169 2.14 9.36 -6.30
C PRO A 169 1.95 8.20 -7.29
N ALA A 170 2.15 6.95 -6.85
CA ALA A 170 1.98 5.79 -7.70
C ALA A 170 0.53 5.63 -8.18
N ILE A 171 -0.45 5.81 -7.28
CA ILE A 171 -1.87 5.75 -7.65
C ILE A 171 -2.26 6.89 -8.58
N LYS A 172 -1.70 8.08 -8.42
CA LYS A 172 -1.90 9.21 -9.35
C LYS A 172 -1.44 8.85 -10.77
N THR A 173 -0.34 8.11 -10.94
CA THR A 173 0.09 7.66 -12.27
C THR A 173 -0.91 6.68 -12.91
N VAL A 174 -1.54 5.81 -12.12
CA VAL A 174 -2.60 4.90 -12.60
C VAL A 174 -3.82 5.70 -13.05
N ARG A 175 -4.32 6.65 -12.23
CA ARG A 175 -5.41 7.54 -12.57
C ARG A 175 -5.15 8.28 -13.86
N ASP A 176 -3.94 8.86 -14.02
CA ASP A 176 -3.56 9.65 -15.18
C ASP A 176 -3.49 8.80 -16.46
N ALA A 177 -2.94 7.58 -16.37
CA ALA A 177 -2.90 6.64 -17.49
C ALA A 177 -4.30 6.22 -17.94
N ILE A 178 -5.19 5.90 -17.01
CA ILE A 178 -6.59 5.57 -17.32
C ILE A 178 -7.31 6.77 -17.93
N SER A 179 -7.10 7.97 -17.38
CA SER A 179 -7.71 9.21 -17.90
C SER A 179 -7.26 9.54 -19.32
N ALA A 180 -5.98 9.29 -19.62
CA ALA A 180 -5.45 9.46 -20.98
C ALA A 180 -6.13 8.51 -21.97
N LYS A 181 -6.34 7.24 -21.61
CA LYS A 181 -7.06 6.25 -22.41
C LYS A 181 -8.56 6.58 -22.52
N ALA A 182 -9.18 7.11 -21.46
CA ALA A 182 -10.56 7.60 -21.53
C ALA A 182 -10.73 8.68 -22.61
N LYS A 183 -9.79 9.62 -22.68
CA LYS A 183 -9.78 10.66 -23.71
C LYS A 183 -9.49 10.10 -25.11
N GLU A 184 -8.54 9.18 -25.23
CA GLU A 184 -8.18 8.54 -26.52
C GLU A 184 -9.37 7.79 -27.13
N PHE A 185 -10.19 7.15 -26.30
CA PHE A 185 -11.32 6.32 -26.71
C PHE A 185 -12.69 7.01 -26.53
N GLU A 186 -12.72 8.33 -26.35
CA GLU A 186 -13.92 9.10 -26.02
C GLU A 186 -15.09 8.85 -26.99
N SER A 187 -14.79 8.74 -28.30
CA SER A 187 -15.80 8.57 -29.35
C SER A 187 -16.09 7.12 -29.74
N VAL A 188 -15.44 6.14 -29.09
CA VAL A 188 -15.57 4.73 -29.49
C VAL A 188 -16.79 4.13 -28.80
N VAL A 189 -17.90 4.02 -29.53
CA VAL A 189 -19.15 3.42 -29.04
C VAL A 189 -18.99 1.91 -28.91
N LYS A 190 -19.41 1.36 -27.77
CA LYS A 190 -19.45 -0.07 -27.47
C LYS A 190 -20.77 -0.47 -26.83
N ILE A 191 -21.01 -1.78 -26.71
CA ILE A 191 -22.11 -2.30 -25.90
C ILE A 191 -21.71 -2.29 -24.42
N GLY A 192 -22.55 -1.69 -23.59
CA GLY A 192 -22.47 -1.84 -22.14
C GLY A 192 -22.85 -3.26 -21.71
N ARG A 193 -22.41 -3.67 -20.54
CA ARG A 193 -22.80 -4.95 -19.94
C ARG A 193 -23.18 -4.78 -18.47
N THR A 194 -24.34 -5.33 -18.10
CA THR A 194 -24.78 -5.49 -16.72
C THR A 194 -25.08 -6.97 -16.51
N HIS A 195 -24.69 -7.53 -15.35
CA HIS A 195 -24.79 -8.98 -15.09
C HIS A 195 -24.02 -9.84 -16.13
N LEU A 196 -23.02 -9.29 -16.80
CA LEU A 196 -22.32 -9.85 -17.98
C LEU A 196 -23.24 -10.07 -19.20
N GLN A 197 -24.44 -9.51 -19.18
CA GLN A 197 -25.40 -9.52 -20.30
C GLN A 197 -25.34 -8.21 -21.06
N ASP A 198 -25.69 -8.25 -22.34
CA ASP A 198 -25.75 -7.07 -23.21
C ASP A 198 -26.68 -6.02 -22.64
N ALA A 199 -26.22 -4.77 -22.66
CA ALA A 199 -26.99 -3.61 -22.24
C ALA A 199 -26.94 -2.52 -23.32
N VAL A 200 -27.45 -1.33 -23.00
CA VAL A 200 -27.43 -0.19 -23.91
C VAL A 200 -26.01 0.31 -24.18
N PRO A 201 -25.78 0.99 -25.31
CA PRO A 201 -24.48 1.53 -25.65
C PRO A 201 -23.95 2.56 -24.64
N LEU A 202 -22.63 2.58 -24.52
CA LEU A 202 -21.83 3.68 -23.96
C LEU A 202 -20.56 3.80 -24.81
N THR A 203 -19.68 4.74 -24.48
CA THR A 203 -18.35 4.77 -25.11
C THR A 203 -17.30 4.08 -24.23
N ILE A 204 -16.24 3.55 -24.86
CA ILE A 204 -15.07 3.05 -24.12
C ILE A 204 -14.47 4.17 -23.26
N GLY A 205 -14.46 5.42 -23.77
CA GLY A 205 -14.03 6.56 -22.97
C GLY A 205 -14.85 6.76 -21.69
N GLN A 206 -16.16 6.57 -21.73
CA GLN A 206 -17.04 6.63 -20.53
C GLN A 206 -16.73 5.49 -19.56
N GLU A 207 -16.48 4.28 -20.04
CA GLU A 207 -16.09 3.13 -19.19
C GLU A 207 -14.76 3.38 -18.48
N PHE A 208 -13.72 3.81 -19.21
CA PHE A 208 -12.43 4.19 -18.62
C PHE A 208 -12.55 5.42 -17.71
N GLY A 209 -13.37 6.40 -18.06
CA GLY A 209 -13.68 7.55 -17.21
C GLY A 209 -14.28 7.15 -15.86
N GLY A 210 -15.15 6.12 -15.85
CA GLY A 210 -15.66 5.50 -14.63
C GLY A 210 -14.55 4.91 -13.76
N TRP A 211 -13.60 4.19 -14.37
CA TRP A 211 -12.45 3.64 -13.63
C TRP A 211 -11.53 4.74 -13.08
N ALA A 212 -11.24 5.77 -13.87
CA ALA A 212 -10.45 6.92 -13.41
C ALA A 212 -11.11 7.61 -12.20
N SER A 213 -12.44 7.74 -12.22
CA SER A 213 -13.19 8.32 -11.10
C SER A 213 -13.12 7.49 -9.82
N LEU A 214 -13.12 6.15 -9.91
CA LEU A 214 -12.90 5.28 -8.75
C LEU A 214 -11.54 5.57 -8.11
N ILE A 215 -10.48 5.59 -8.92
CA ILE A 215 -9.11 5.83 -8.44
C ILE A 215 -8.96 7.25 -7.87
N GLU A 216 -9.55 8.26 -8.47
CA GLU A 216 -9.54 9.63 -7.93
C GLU A 216 -10.16 9.70 -6.52
N ARG A 217 -11.28 8.99 -6.32
CA ARG A 217 -11.92 8.90 -5.00
C ARG A 217 -11.05 8.16 -3.98
N ASP A 218 -10.29 7.16 -4.42
CA ASP A 218 -9.36 6.43 -3.56
C ASP A 218 -8.15 7.29 -3.17
N ILE A 219 -7.61 8.11 -4.08
CA ILE A 219 -6.58 9.11 -3.77
C ILE A 219 -7.08 10.05 -2.66
N HIS A 220 -8.31 10.55 -2.78
CA HIS A 220 -8.89 11.42 -1.76
C HIS A 220 -9.00 10.73 -0.39
N ARG A 221 -9.43 9.45 -0.34
CA ARG A 221 -9.45 8.66 0.91
C ARG A 221 -8.05 8.51 1.52
N LEU A 222 -7.05 8.24 0.69
CA LEU A 222 -5.66 8.16 1.15
C LEU A 222 -5.11 9.51 1.63
N GLU A 223 -5.54 10.63 1.08
CA GLU A 223 -5.18 11.96 1.56
C GLU A 223 -5.85 12.26 2.92
N GLN A 224 -7.07 11.81 3.15
CA GLN A 224 -7.79 11.97 4.41
C GLN A 224 -7.17 11.22 5.59
N VAL A 225 -6.65 10.01 5.37
CA VAL A 225 -6.06 9.21 6.46
C VAL A 225 -4.72 9.78 6.97
N LEU A 226 -4.07 10.63 6.19
CA LEU A 226 -2.80 11.24 6.59
C LEU A 226 -2.91 12.10 7.84
N ASP A 227 -4.04 12.75 8.07
CA ASP A 227 -4.20 13.65 9.20
C ASP A 227 -4.00 12.93 10.55
N GLY A 228 -4.64 11.77 10.74
CA GLY A 228 -4.46 10.96 11.94
C GLY A 228 -3.07 10.32 12.04
N LEU A 229 -2.45 9.98 10.90
CA LEU A 229 -1.09 9.44 10.89
C LEU A 229 -0.03 10.45 11.33
N TYR A 230 -0.33 11.75 11.33
CA TYR A 230 0.59 12.77 11.82
C TYR A 230 0.62 12.91 13.34
N ASP A 231 -0.27 12.26 14.09
CA ASP A 231 -0.34 12.29 15.54
C ASP A 231 0.65 11.29 16.17
N LEU A 232 1.61 11.78 16.96
CA LEU A 232 2.69 10.96 17.50
C LEU A 232 2.51 10.67 19.01
N ALA A 233 2.69 9.39 19.37
CA ALA A 233 2.66 8.92 20.76
C ALA A 233 3.86 9.36 21.59
N ILE A 234 4.96 9.82 20.96
CA ILE A 234 6.22 10.18 21.63
C ILE A 234 5.99 11.14 22.80
N GLY A 235 6.67 10.89 23.91
CA GLY A 235 6.53 11.63 25.16
C GLY A 235 5.49 11.05 26.12
N GLY A 236 4.73 10.00 25.71
CA GLY A 236 3.83 9.27 26.63
C GLY A 236 4.57 8.35 27.60
N THR A 237 5.77 7.95 27.24
CA THR A 237 6.62 6.98 27.96
C THR A 237 5.91 5.65 28.22
N ALA A 238 5.91 5.14 29.45
CA ALA A 238 5.49 3.77 29.73
C ALA A 238 3.98 3.53 29.57
N VAL A 239 3.14 4.49 30.03
CA VAL A 239 1.68 4.33 30.10
C VAL A 239 0.90 5.56 29.63
N GLY A 240 1.57 6.61 29.18
CA GLY A 240 0.92 7.85 28.69
C GLY A 240 1.11 9.07 29.60
N THR A 241 1.70 8.91 30.77
CA THR A 241 1.87 10.01 31.77
C THR A 241 3.08 10.92 31.49
N GLY A 242 4.00 10.50 30.62
CA GLY A 242 5.24 11.22 30.39
C GLY A 242 6.25 11.19 31.55
N LEU A 243 6.17 10.15 32.40
CA LEU A 243 7.08 9.99 33.53
C LEU A 243 8.54 10.03 33.08
N ASN A 244 9.37 10.78 33.81
CA ASN A 244 10.81 11.00 33.56
C ASN A 244 11.15 11.82 32.31
N THR A 245 10.19 12.52 31.71
CA THR A 245 10.44 13.46 30.61
C THR A 245 10.44 14.92 31.09
N HIS A 246 11.01 15.80 30.27
CA HIS A 246 10.80 17.23 30.43
C HIS A 246 9.38 17.60 29.93
N PRO A 247 8.63 18.52 30.57
CA PRO A 247 7.27 18.89 30.14
C PRO A 247 7.14 19.29 28.66
N GLU A 248 8.16 19.89 28.08
CA GLU A 248 8.17 20.30 26.67
C GLU A 248 8.67 19.20 25.70
N PHE A 249 9.09 18.05 26.20
CA PHE A 249 9.74 17.03 25.37
C PHE A 249 8.84 16.53 24.25
N ALA A 250 7.59 16.16 24.54
CA ALA A 250 6.66 15.60 23.60
C ALA A 250 6.42 16.53 22.39
N GLU A 251 6.11 17.80 22.67
CA GLU A 251 5.84 18.80 21.63
C GLU A 251 7.08 19.12 20.80
N ARG A 252 8.23 19.30 21.45
CA ARG A 252 9.48 19.60 20.75
C ARG A 252 9.96 18.41 19.92
N ALA A 253 9.79 17.17 20.40
CA ALA A 253 10.15 15.96 19.66
C ALA A 253 9.29 15.82 18.39
N ALA A 254 7.97 15.96 18.50
CA ALA A 254 7.08 15.92 17.35
C ALA A 254 7.39 17.02 16.33
N LYS A 255 7.63 18.25 16.79
CA LYS A 255 8.03 19.37 15.93
C LYS A 255 9.38 19.09 15.24
N LYS A 256 10.36 18.52 15.94
CA LYS A 256 11.64 18.17 15.35
C LYS A 256 11.50 17.07 14.30
N ILE A 257 10.63 16.08 14.52
CA ILE A 257 10.31 15.05 13.52
C ILE A 257 9.65 15.70 12.28
N ALA A 258 8.73 16.64 12.47
CA ALA A 258 8.13 17.40 11.37
C ALA A 258 9.17 18.17 10.55
N GLU A 259 10.14 18.84 11.20
CA GLU A 259 11.25 19.53 10.53
C GLU A 259 12.13 18.58 9.72
N LEU A 260 12.43 17.39 10.26
CA LEU A 260 13.31 16.40 9.61
C LEU A 260 12.65 15.70 8.41
N THR A 261 11.34 15.54 8.43
CA THR A 261 10.57 14.82 7.41
C THR A 261 9.89 15.71 6.38
N GLY A 262 9.68 17.00 6.73
CA GLY A 262 8.85 17.92 5.94
C GLY A 262 7.35 17.59 6.00
N LEU A 263 6.92 16.71 6.92
CA LEU A 263 5.52 16.34 7.13
C LEU A 263 5.00 16.96 8.44
N PRO A 264 3.71 17.32 8.54
CA PRO A 264 3.18 18.09 9.66
C PRO A 264 2.90 17.23 10.90
N PHE A 265 3.89 16.46 11.36
CA PHE A 265 3.79 15.68 12.58
C PHE A 265 3.57 16.56 13.80
N ARG A 266 2.72 16.09 14.72
CA ARG A 266 2.36 16.76 15.96
C ARG A 266 2.24 15.78 17.12
N SER A 267 2.30 16.29 18.32
CA SER A 267 2.12 15.51 19.54
C SER A 267 0.65 15.11 19.68
N HIS A 268 0.36 13.82 19.83
CA HIS A 268 -1.01 13.33 20.02
C HIS A 268 -1.62 13.94 21.30
N VAL A 269 -2.86 14.41 21.22
CA VAL A 269 -3.56 15.10 22.31
C VAL A 269 -3.78 14.21 23.54
N ASN A 270 -3.88 12.90 23.36
CA ASN A 270 -4.07 11.94 24.43
C ASN A 270 -3.09 10.76 24.29
N LYS A 271 -2.04 10.76 25.11
CA LYS A 271 -0.99 9.72 25.05
C LYS A 271 -1.47 8.35 25.52
N PHE A 272 -2.51 8.29 26.35
CA PHE A 272 -3.10 7.01 26.80
C PHE A 272 -3.76 6.30 25.62
N ALA A 273 -4.53 7.01 24.81
CA ALA A 273 -5.11 6.48 23.58
C ALA A 273 -4.02 6.04 22.58
N ALA A 274 -3.01 6.89 22.35
CA ALA A 274 -1.94 6.66 21.38
C ALA A 274 -1.06 5.42 21.69
N LEU A 275 -1.01 4.96 22.95
CA LEU A 275 -0.29 3.75 23.37
C LEU A 275 -1.17 2.50 23.34
N SER A 276 -2.44 2.65 23.67
CA SER A 276 -3.37 1.52 23.87
C SER A 276 -4.15 1.13 22.62
N ALA A 277 -4.20 2.01 21.59
CA ALA A 277 -4.90 1.75 20.35
C ALA A 277 -4.07 2.25 19.14
N HIS A 278 -4.39 1.71 17.94
CA HIS A 278 -3.74 2.09 16.68
C HIS A 278 -4.79 2.33 15.60
N ASP A 279 -5.87 3.01 15.96
CA ASP A 279 -7.06 3.23 15.14
C ASP A 279 -6.73 3.93 13.82
N GLU A 280 -5.77 4.86 13.84
CA GLU A 280 -5.36 5.60 12.64
C GLU A 280 -4.70 4.69 11.58
N ILE A 281 -3.92 3.69 12.01
CA ILE A 281 -3.34 2.71 11.09
C ILE A 281 -4.41 1.71 10.61
N VAL A 282 -5.35 1.33 11.48
CA VAL A 282 -6.50 0.49 11.10
C VAL A 282 -7.36 1.20 10.06
N PHE A 283 -7.65 2.48 10.27
CA PHE A 283 -8.41 3.31 9.34
C PHE A 283 -7.67 3.48 8.00
N ALA A 284 -6.37 3.75 8.04
CA ALA A 284 -5.55 3.85 6.83
C ALA A 284 -5.48 2.53 6.05
N GLN A 285 -5.43 1.39 6.74
CA GLN A 285 -5.50 0.07 6.11
C GLN A 285 -6.86 -0.16 5.44
N GLY A 286 -7.96 0.31 6.04
CA GLY A 286 -9.31 0.25 5.44
C GLY A 286 -9.42 1.10 4.15
N ALA A 287 -8.73 2.24 4.09
CA ALA A 287 -8.63 3.01 2.85
C ALA A 287 -7.86 2.27 1.76
N MET A 288 -6.77 1.57 2.11
CA MET A 288 -6.04 0.70 1.18
C MET A 288 -6.88 -0.50 0.72
N GLU A 289 -7.71 -1.07 1.57
CA GLU A 289 -8.66 -2.12 1.19
C GLU A 289 -9.66 -1.63 0.15
N THR A 290 -10.19 -0.42 0.32
CA THR A 290 -11.09 0.20 -0.65
C THR A 290 -10.41 0.41 -1.99
N LEU A 291 -9.16 0.89 -2.00
CA LEU A 291 -8.34 1.01 -3.20
C LEU A 291 -8.11 -0.36 -3.85
N ALA A 292 -7.79 -1.39 -3.07
CA ALA A 292 -7.62 -2.75 -3.59
C ALA A 292 -8.90 -3.28 -4.25
N ALA A 293 -10.08 -2.97 -3.70
CA ALA A 293 -11.36 -3.33 -4.31
C ALA A 293 -11.55 -2.63 -5.68
N SER A 294 -11.20 -1.34 -5.80
CA SER A 294 -11.25 -0.61 -7.07
C SER A 294 -10.27 -1.19 -8.10
N LEU A 295 -9.02 -1.44 -7.72
CA LEU A 295 -8.00 -2.03 -8.60
C LEU A 295 -8.37 -3.45 -9.04
N MET A 296 -8.94 -4.27 -8.15
CA MET A 296 -9.45 -5.60 -8.45
C MET A 296 -10.56 -5.54 -9.53
N LYS A 297 -11.53 -4.64 -9.34
CA LYS A 297 -12.63 -4.44 -10.30
C LYS A 297 -12.10 -4.01 -11.66
N ILE A 298 -11.22 -3.02 -11.73
CA ILE A 298 -10.65 -2.53 -12.98
C ILE A 298 -9.85 -3.63 -13.70
N SER A 299 -9.01 -4.34 -12.96
CA SER A 299 -8.20 -5.43 -13.54
C SER A 299 -9.07 -6.58 -14.08
N ASN A 300 -10.15 -6.92 -13.40
CA ASN A 300 -11.08 -7.96 -13.87
C ASN A 300 -11.85 -7.49 -15.10
N ASP A 301 -12.32 -6.25 -15.16
CA ASP A 301 -12.97 -5.71 -16.37
C ASP A 301 -12.03 -5.75 -17.58
N ILE A 302 -10.78 -5.30 -17.43
CA ILE A 302 -9.78 -5.37 -18.50
C ILE A 302 -9.57 -6.83 -18.95
N ARG A 303 -9.46 -7.78 -18.02
CA ARG A 303 -9.30 -9.21 -18.34
C ARG A 303 -10.49 -9.74 -19.16
N TRP A 304 -11.73 -9.36 -18.78
CA TRP A 304 -12.91 -9.74 -19.52
C TRP A 304 -12.91 -9.14 -20.92
N LEU A 305 -12.68 -7.83 -21.04
CA LEU A 305 -12.71 -7.12 -22.30
C LEU A 305 -11.59 -7.57 -23.26
N ALA A 306 -10.44 -7.98 -22.73
CA ALA A 306 -9.30 -8.50 -23.52
C ALA A 306 -9.34 -10.03 -23.71
N SER A 307 -10.36 -10.73 -23.22
CA SER A 307 -10.45 -12.20 -23.32
C SER A 307 -10.54 -12.67 -24.77
N GLY A 308 -9.85 -13.77 -25.07
CA GLY A 308 -9.86 -14.37 -26.41
C GLY A 308 -8.47 -14.53 -26.98
N PRO A 309 -8.11 -13.89 -28.10
CA PRO A 309 -8.81 -12.80 -28.81
C PRO A 309 -9.96 -13.22 -29.75
N ARG A 310 -10.04 -14.48 -30.17
CA ARG A 310 -11.06 -14.91 -31.15
C ARG A 310 -12.30 -15.53 -30.51
N CYS A 311 -12.13 -16.28 -29.40
CA CYS A 311 -13.19 -17.04 -28.73
C CYS A 311 -13.64 -16.40 -27.41
N GLY A 312 -13.31 -15.17 -27.16
CA GLY A 312 -13.74 -14.33 -26.03
C GLY A 312 -14.31 -13.00 -26.48
N LEU A 313 -14.39 -12.03 -25.58
CA LEU A 313 -14.91 -10.69 -25.91
C LEU A 313 -14.01 -9.97 -26.90
N GLY A 314 -12.72 -9.88 -26.63
CA GLY A 314 -11.72 -9.32 -27.54
C GLY A 314 -11.97 -7.86 -27.96
N GLU A 315 -12.61 -7.06 -27.09
CA GLU A 315 -12.84 -5.62 -27.36
C GLU A 315 -11.56 -4.81 -27.15
N LEU A 316 -10.71 -5.26 -26.18
CA LEU A 316 -9.41 -4.66 -25.92
C LEU A 316 -8.29 -5.60 -26.35
N SER A 317 -7.22 -5.03 -26.87
CA SER A 317 -5.92 -5.65 -27.04
C SER A 317 -4.97 -5.16 -25.96
N ILE A 318 -4.21 -6.07 -25.35
CA ILE A 318 -3.27 -5.79 -24.28
C ILE A 318 -1.83 -6.08 -24.72
N PRO A 319 -0.81 -5.42 -24.15
CA PRO A 319 0.59 -5.67 -24.48
C PRO A 319 1.00 -7.12 -24.28
N GLU A 320 1.83 -7.59 -25.21
CA GLU A 320 2.47 -8.92 -25.16
C GLU A 320 3.81 -8.81 -24.44
N ASN A 321 3.83 -9.01 -23.12
CA ASN A 321 5.03 -8.82 -22.30
C ASN A 321 5.85 -10.11 -22.16
N GLU A 322 5.18 -11.27 -22.00
CA GLU A 322 5.82 -12.56 -21.79
C GLU A 322 5.13 -13.68 -22.59
N PRO A 323 5.84 -14.78 -22.91
CA PRO A 323 5.20 -15.98 -23.43
C PRO A 323 4.13 -16.51 -22.47
N GLY A 324 2.88 -16.63 -22.94
CA GLY A 324 1.73 -16.95 -22.09
C GLY A 324 1.54 -18.45 -21.80
N SER A 325 2.31 -19.33 -22.45
CA SER A 325 2.16 -20.78 -22.28
C SER A 325 3.41 -21.54 -22.70
N SER A 326 3.72 -22.61 -21.98
CA SER A 326 4.82 -23.52 -22.31
C SER A 326 4.47 -24.49 -23.45
N ILE A 327 3.17 -24.66 -23.77
CA ILE A 327 2.70 -25.66 -24.76
C ILE A 327 1.78 -25.06 -25.84
N MET A 328 1.37 -23.83 -25.74
CA MET A 328 0.51 -23.10 -26.71
C MET A 328 1.27 -21.88 -27.26
N PRO A 329 2.03 -22.05 -28.36
CA PRO A 329 2.80 -20.96 -28.96
C PRO A 329 1.91 -19.78 -29.33
N GLY A 330 2.34 -18.55 -29.03
CA GLY A 330 1.60 -17.33 -29.35
C GLY A 330 0.44 -17.00 -28.41
N LYS A 331 0.24 -17.75 -27.33
CA LYS A 331 -0.75 -17.41 -26.30
C LYS A 331 -0.23 -16.24 -25.46
N VAL A 332 -1.05 -15.19 -25.33
CA VAL A 332 -0.80 -14.03 -24.46
C VAL A 332 -1.78 -14.05 -23.30
N ASN A 333 -1.30 -13.81 -22.07
CA ASN A 333 -2.12 -13.76 -20.87
C ASN A 333 -2.15 -12.33 -20.31
N PRO A 334 -3.21 -11.94 -19.57
CA PRO A 334 -3.31 -10.64 -18.91
C PRO A 334 -2.49 -10.61 -17.60
N THR A 335 -1.17 -10.88 -17.69
CA THR A 335 -0.28 -11.16 -16.55
C THR A 335 -0.22 -10.00 -15.56
N GLN A 336 -0.23 -8.75 -16.04
CA GLN A 336 -0.25 -7.57 -15.16
C GLN A 336 -1.56 -7.44 -14.38
N CYS A 337 -2.69 -7.79 -14.99
CA CYS A 337 -3.97 -7.84 -14.27
C CYS A 337 -3.98 -8.96 -13.23
N GLU A 338 -3.38 -10.12 -13.54
CA GLU A 338 -3.28 -11.23 -12.60
C GLU A 338 -2.40 -10.86 -11.40
N ALA A 339 -1.24 -10.24 -11.63
CA ALA A 339 -0.38 -9.74 -10.58
C ALA A 339 -1.09 -8.71 -9.70
N MET A 340 -1.77 -7.73 -10.29
CA MET A 340 -2.54 -6.72 -9.56
C MET A 340 -3.64 -7.37 -8.71
N THR A 341 -4.39 -8.34 -9.25
CA THR A 341 -5.46 -8.99 -8.48
C THR A 341 -4.90 -9.84 -7.32
N MET A 342 -3.73 -10.49 -7.47
CA MET A 342 -3.06 -11.17 -6.36
C MET A 342 -2.61 -10.19 -5.27
N VAL A 343 -2.08 -9.03 -5.63
CA VAL A 343 -1.76 -7.95 -4.67
C VAL A 343 -3.01 -7.52 -3.92
N CYS A 344 -4.13 -7.31 -4.61
CA CYS A 344 -5.40 -6.95 -3.98
C CYS A 344 -5.87 -8.02 -2.97
N VAL A 345 -5.76 -9.30 -3.31
CA VAL A 345 -6.08 -10.42 -2.39
C VAL A 345 -5.22 -10.35 -1.12
N GLN A 346 -3.91 -10.10 -1.28
CA GLN A 346 -3.00 -9.98 -0.15
C GLN A 346 -3.36 -8.79 0.75
N VAL A 347 -3.74 -7.66 0.17
CA VAL A 347 -4.18 -6.47 0.92
C VAL A 347 -5.44 -6.76 1.74
N HIS A 348 -6.43 -7.46 1.18
CA HIS A 348 -7.63 -7.89 1.93
C HIS A 348 -7.27 -8.79 3.12
N GLY A 349 -6.34 -9.74 2.93
CA GLY A 349 -5.83 -10.56 4.03
C GLY A 349 -5.12 -9.75 5.10
N ALA A 350 -4.29 -8.79 4.70
CA ALA A 350 -3.60 -7.87 5.60
C ALA A 350 -4.58 -6.98 6.37
N THR A 351 -5.66 -6.52 5.74
CA THR A 351 -6.70 -5.72 6.40
C THR A 351 -7.37 -6.49 7.53
N ALA A 352 -7.70 -7.76 7.31
CA ALA A 352 -8.25 -8.61 8.37
C ALA A 352 -7.26 -8.74 9.55
N ALA A 353 -5.96 -8.95 9.27
CA ALA A 353 -4.93 -9.06 10.29
C ALA A 353 -4.75 -7.75 11.08
N VAL A 354 -4.68 -6.61 10.40
CA VAL A 354 -4.53 -5.28 11.02
C VAL A 354 -5.75 -4.93 11.86
N GLY A 355 -6.96 -5.13 11.33
CA GLY A 355 -8.21 -4.84 12.04
C GLY A 355 -8.36 -5.67 13.31
N PHE A 356 -8.08 -6.97 13.23
CA PHE A 356 -8.14 -7.85 14.40
C PHE A 356 -7.07 -7.47 15.44
N ALA A 357 -5.83 -7.25 15.02
CA ALA A 357 -4.74 -6.84 15.90
C ALA A 357 -4.98 -5.47 16.55
N GLY A 358 -5.58 -4.52 15.80
CA GLY A 358 -5.96 -3.21 16.30
C GLY A 358 -7.01 -3.27 17.42
N SER A 359 -7.91 -4.26 17.37
CA SER A 359 -8.96 -4.46 18.40
C SER A 359 -8.47 -5.04 19.74
N GLN A 360 -7.17 -5.39 19.88
CA GLN A 360 -6.63 -6.18 21.00
C GLN A 360 -5.90 -5.36 22.07
N GLY A 361 -6.03 -4.06 22.12
CA GLY A 361 -5.45 -3.25 23.20
C GLY A 361 -6.03 -3.61 24.57
N ASN A 362 -5.16 -3.80 25.59
CA ASN A 362 -5.57 -4.07 26.96
C ASN A 362 -5.00 -2.99 27.88
N PHE A 363 -5.87 -2.29 28.61
CA PHE A 363 -5.51 -1.16 29.46
C PHE A 363 -4.68 -0.13 28.67
N GLU A 364 -3.44 0.16 29.08
CA GLU A 364 -2.62 1.24 28.55
C GLU A 364 -1.72 0.83 27.38
N LEU A 365 -1.83 -0.41 26.84
CA LEU A 365 -0.95 -0.84 25.75
C LEU A 365 -1.61 -1.85 24.80
N ASN A 366 -1.54 -1.59 23.50
CA ASN A 366 -1.70 -2.62 22.48
C ASN A 366 -0.35 -3.32 22.26
N VAL A 367 -0.38 -4.66 22.30
CA VAL A 367 0.82 -5.51 22.15
C VAL A 367 0.82 -6.32 20.85
N TYR A 368 0.29 -5.76 19.78
CA TYR A 368 0.27 -6.33 18.43
C TYR A 368 0.93 -5.41 17.38
N LYS A 369 1.70 -4.44 17.85
CA LYS A 369 2.31 -3.39 17.01
C LYS A 369 3.17 -3.93 15.85
N PRO A 370 4.06 -4.94 16.06
CA PRO A 370 4.89 -5.46 14.98
C PRO A 370 4.08 -6.03 13.81
N VAL A 371 3.04 -6.82 14.08
CA VAL A 371 2.20 -7.41 13.02
C VAL A 371 1.34 -6.36 12.33
N ILE A 372 0.87 -5.34 13.06
CA ILE A 372 0.11 -4.22 12.48
C ILE A 372 0.94 -3.49 11.44
N ILE A 373 2.11 -2.99 11.85
CA ILE A 373 2.93 -2.16 10.96
C ILE A 373 3.55 -2.96 9.80
N TYR A 374 3.91 -4.23 10.03
CA TYR A 374 4.39 -5.10 8.96
C TYR A 374 3.37 -5.25 7.84
N ASN A 375 2.14 -5.65 8.19
CA ASN A 375 1.07 -5.84 7.21
C ASN A 375 0.72 -4.52 6.49
N PHE A 376 0.71 -3.40 7.22
CA PHE A 376 0.45 -2.08 6.66
C PHE A 376 1.51 -1.70 5.61
N LEU A 377 2.79 -1.67 5.99
CA LEU A 377 3.88 -1.29 5.11
C LEU A 377 4.07 -2.27 3.94
N HIS A 378 3.83 -3.56 4.18
CA HIS A 378 3.83 -4.55 3.12
C HIS A 378 2.75 -4.28 2.08
N SER A 379 1.52 -3.96 2.53
CA SER A 379 0.41 -3.58 1.64
C SER A 379 0.75 -2.33 0.82
N VAL A 380 1.31 -1.29 1.45
CA VAL A 380 1.75 -0.06 0.76
C VAL A 380 2.78 -0.38 -0.31
N THR A 381 3.78 -1.19 0.02
CA THR A 381 4.86 -1.56 -0.92
C THR A 381 4.30 -2.34 -2.10
N LEU A 382 3.50 -3.38 -1.86
CA LEU A 382 2.92 -4.21 -2.92
C LEU A 382 2.06 -3.38 -3.89
N ILE A 383 1.17 -2.52 -3.36
CA ILE A 383 0.32 -1.69 -4.22
C ILE A 383 1.18 -0.69 -5.01
N THR A 384 2.15 -0.04 -4.36
CA THR A 384 3.03 0.94 -5.01
C THR A 384 3.78 0.31 -6.19
N ASP A 385 4.43 -0.81 -5.97
CA ASP A 385 5.23 -1.51 -6.99
C ASP A 385 4.34 -2.05 -8.12
N ALA A 386 3.20 -2.65 -7.77
CA ALA A 386 2.23 -3.14 -8.74
C ALA A 386 1.70 -2.01 -9.64
N CYS A 387 1.44 -0.82 -9.10
CA CYS A 387 0.97 0.33 -9.88
C CYS A 387 1.98 0.77 -10.94
N HIS A 388 3.28 0.77 -10.63
CA HIS A 388 4.32 1.11 -11.61
C HIS A 388 4.34 0.12 -12.78
N GLY A 389 4.34 -1.17 -12.50
CA GLY A 389 4.28 -2.21 -13.54
C GLY A 389 2.97 -2.15 -14.34
N TYR A 390 1.85 -1.93 -13.65
CA TYR A 390 0.52 -1.86 -14.28
C TYR A 390 0.40 -0.71 -15.27
N VAL A 391 0.96 0.46 -14.95
CA VAL A 391 1.00 1.61 -15.88
C VAL A 391 1.90 1.31 -17.06
N GLU A 392 3.13 0.85 -16.82
CA GLU A 392 4.15 0.70 -17.85
C GLU A 392 3.86 -0.45 -18.81
N TYR A 393 3.47 -1.61 -18.28
CA TYR A 393 3.34 -2.84 -19.05
C TYR A 393 1.89 -3.23 -19.39
N MET A 394 0.89 -2.43 -18.96
CA MET A 394 -0.52 -2.69 -19.26
C MET A 394 -1.21 -1.44 -19.80
N LEU A 395 -1.45 -0.42 -18.95
CA LEU A 395 -2.38 0.68 -19.28
C LEU A 395 -1.94 1.49 -20.49
N LYS A 396 -0.65 1.79 -20.62
CA LYS A 396 -0.13 2.57 -21.77
C LYS A 396 -0.34 1.90 -23.11
N GLY A 397 -0.26 0.58 -23.12
CA GLY A 397 -0.31 -0.22 -24.35
C GLY A 397 -1.68 -0.83 -24.66
N ILE A 398 -2.72 -0.49 -23.91
CA ILE A 398 -4.08 -0.95 -24.24
C ILE A 398 -4.54 -0.29 -25.54
N GLU A 399 -5.07 -1.12 -26.46
CA GLU A 399 -5.69 -0.71 -27.71
C GLU A 399 -7.11 -1.27 -27.81
N VAL A 400 -7.90 -0.75 -28.76
CA VAL A 400 -9.27 -1.19 -29.02
C VAL A 400 -9.34 -1.94 -30.34
N ASP A 401 -9.86 -3.17 -30.32
CA ASP A 401 -10.27 -3.88 -31.54
C ASP A 401 -11.61 -3.28 -32.05
N ARG A 402 -11.50 -2.25 -32.89
CA ARG A 402 -12.66 -1.55 -33.44
C ARG A 402 -13.58 -2.46 -34.24
N ALA A 403 -13.03 -3.40 -34.97
CA ALA A 403 -13.83 -4.34 -35.76
C ALA A 403 -14.72 -5.20 -34.87
N LYS A 404 -14.18 -5.67 -33.74
CA LYS A 404 -14.92 -6.47 -32.77
C LYS A 404 -15.99 -5.64 -32.05
N VAL A 405 -15.62 -4.43 -31.60
CA VAL A 405 -16.56 -3.49 -30.95
C VAL A 405 -17.71 -3.13 -31.88
N ASP A 406 -17.44 -2.78 -33.14
CA ASP A 406 -18.46 -2.45 -34.14
C ASP A 406 -19.38 -3.63 -34.43
N TRP A 407 -18.82 -4.86 -34.45
CA TRP A 407 -19.61 -6.06 -34.64
C TRP A 407 -20.59 -6.28 -33.49
N TYR A 408 -20.16 -6.12 -32.23
CA TYR A 408 -21.03 -6.24 -31.07
C TYR A 408 -22.15 -5.17 -31.09
N VAL A 409 -21.82 -3.92 -31.40
CA VAL A 409 -22.80 -2.84 -31.50
C VAL A 409 -23.87 -3.17 -32.55
N LYS A 410 -23.45 -3.59 -33.75
CA LYS A 410 -24.38 -3.92 -34.84
C LYS A 410 -25.30 -5.10 -34.54
N ASN A 411 -24.84 -6.07 -33.76
CA ASN A 411 -25.58 -7.30 -33.48
C ASN A 411 -26.33 -7.30 -32.13
N SER A 412 -26.19 -6.25 -31.32
CA SER A 412 -26.86 -6.17 -30.02
C SER A 412 -28.36 -5.95 -30.17
N LEU A 413 -29.14 -6.84 -29.53
CA LEU A 413 -30.58 -6.67 -29.45
C LEU A 413 -31.00 -5.51 -28.53
N MET A 414 -30.13 -5.01 -27.67
CA MET A 414 -30.43 -3.94 -26.72
C MET A 414 -30.52 -2.56 -27.36
N LEU A 415 -30.12 -2.42 -28.62
CA LEU A 415 -30.41 -1.23 -29.43
C LEU A 415 -31.91 -0.99 -29.62
N VAL A 416 -32.75 -2.01 -29.42
CA VAL A 416 -34.20 -1.90 -29.45
C VAL A 416 -34.73 -0.87 -28.46
N THR A 417 -33.97 -0.55 -27.40
CA THR A 417 -34.32 0.47 -26.41
C THR A 417 -34.60 1.83 -27.04
N ALA A 418 -33.88 2.18 -28.15
CA ALA A 418 -34.09 3.40 -28.88
C ALA A 418 -35.48 3.47 -29.57
N LEU A 419 -36.12 2.33 -29.79
CA LEU A 419 -37.45 2.25 -30.44
C LEU A 419 -38.60 2.42 -29.45
N ALA A 420 -38.39 2.12 -28.14
CA ALA A 420 -39.45 2.13 -27.15
C ALA A 420 -40.22 3.46 -27.03
N PRO A 421 -39.61 4.65 -27.14
CA PRO A 421 -40.37 5.91 -27.12
C PRO A 421 -41.33 6.07 -28.29
N LYS A 422 -41.07 5.45 -29.43
CA LYS A 422 -41.90 5.54 -30.65
C LYS A 422 -42.99 4.45 -30.71
N VAL A 423 -42.60 3.19 -30.43
CA VAL A 423 -43.50 2.04 -30.64
C VAL A 423 -44.14 1.53 -29.36
N GLY A 424 -43.66 1.94 -28.21
CA GLY A 424 -44.04 1.42 -26.88
C GLY A 424 -43.19 0.20 -26.49
N TYR A 425 -43.13 -0.06 -25.16
CA TYR A 425 -42.30 -1.12 -24.57
C TYR A 425 -42.63 -2.52 -25.12
N ASP A 426 -43.94 -2.88 -25.18
CA ASP A 426 -44.35 -4.23 -25.58
C ASP A 426 -44.00 -4.56 -27.04
N LYS A 427 -44.14 -3.59 -27.95
CA LYS A 427 -43.77 -3.78 -29.36
C LYS A 427 -42.26 -3.84 -29.52
N ALA A 428 -41.50 -3.01 -28.75
CA ALA A 428 -40.06 -3.08 -28.72
C ALA A 428 -39.56 -4.46 -28.24
N ALA A 429 -40.20 -5.00 -27.18
CA ALA A 429 -39.91 -6.34 -26.68
C ALA A 429 -40.22 -7.44 -27.72
N GLN A 430 -41.32 -7.30 -28.48
CA GLN A 430 -41.64 -8.23 -29.57
C GLN A 430 -40.63 -8.18 -30.70
N ILE A 431 -40.13 -6.98 -31.07
CA ILE A 431 -39.07 -6.84 -32.09
C ILE A 431 -37.81 -7.58 -31.63
N ALA A 432 -37.35 -7.35 -30.39
CA ALA A 432 -36.16 -8.01 -29.86
C ALA A 432 -36.33 -9.53 -29.78
N HIS A 433 -37.48 -9.99 -29.29
CA HIS A 433 -37.78 -11.44 -29.21
C HIS A 433 -37.80 -12.10 -30.60
N THR A 434 -38.45 -11.48 -31.58
CA THR A 434 -38.51 -11.97 -32.94
C THR A 434 -37.12 -12.04 -33.55
N ALA A 435 -36.35 -10.98 -33.42
CA ALA A 435 -34.95 -10.96 -33.88
C ALA A 435 -34.09 -12.08 -33.27
N HIS A 436 -34.27 -12.33 -31.97
CA HIS A 436 -33.54 -13.40 -31.25
C HIS A 436 -33.91 -14.80 -31.75
N VAL A 437 -35.21 -15.11 -31.82
CA VAL A 437 -35.72 -16.44 -32.17
C VAL A 437 -35.44 -16.77 -33.64
N GLU A 438 -35.54 -15.77 -34.52
CA GLU A 438 -35.33 -15.96 -35.97
C GLU A 438 -33.89 -15.73 -36.41
N HIS A 439 -32.99 -15.43 -35.49
CA HIS A 439 -31.58 -15.09 -35.80
C HIS A 439 -31.46 -13.98 -36.84
N SER A 440 -32.37 -13.02 -36.82
CA SER A 440 -32.41 -11.88 -37.72
C SER A 440 -31.95 -10.59 -37.03
N SER A 441 -31.75 -9.51 -37.78
CA SER A 441 -31.47 -8.20 -37.21
C SER A 441 -32.73 -7.57 -36.61
N LEU A 442 -32.54 -6.63 -35.68
CA LEU A 442 -33.65 -5.81 -35.13
C LEU A 442 -34.42 -5.08 -36.26
N ARG A 443 -33.68 -4.64 -37.29
CA ARG A 443 -34.27 -3.96 -38.46
C ARG A 443 -35.22 -4.88 -39.23
N GLU A 444 -34.75 -6.10 -39.56
CA GLU A 444 -35.57 -7.10 -40.26
C GLU A 444 -36.81 -7.48 -39.45
N ALA A 445 -36.65 -7.71 -38.14
CA ALA A 445 -37.76 -8.03 -37.26
C ALA A 445 -38.80 -6.88 -37.17
N ALA A 446 -38.35 -5.62 -37.06
CA ALA A 446 -39.25 -4.46 -37.01
C ALA A 446 -40.05 -4.30 -38.28
N LEU A 447 -39.42 -4.49 -39.46
CA LEU A 447 -40.06 -4.45 -40.77
C LEU A 447 -41.08 -5.59 -40.92
N LYS A 448 -40.70 -6.82 -40.57
CA LYS A 448 -41.54 -8.00 -40.63
C LYS A 448 -42.82 -7.86 -39.79
N LEU A 449 -42.69 -7.29 -38.62
CA LEU A 449 -43.82 -7.03 -37.70
C LEU A 449 -44.70 -5.84 -38.13
N GLY A 450 -44.22 -5.04 -39.11
CA GLY A 450 -44.94 -3.87 -39.60
C GLY A 450 -45.01 -2.71 -38.60
N TYR A 451 -44.11 -2.67 -37.63
CA TYR A 451 -44.12 -1.63 -36.60
C TYR A 451 -43.40 -0.34 -37.00
N LEU A 452 -42.42 -0.45 -37.93
CA LEU A 452 -41.60 0.67 -38.46
C LEU A 452 -41.26 0.43 -39.91
N THR A 453 -41.06 1.50 -40.65
CA THR A 453 -40.39 1.47 -41.94
C THR A 453 -38.89 1.38 -41.75
N GLY A 454 -38.12 1.02 -42.84
CA GLY A 454 -36.68 1.00 -42.80
C GLY A 454 -36.09 2.36 -42.52
N GLU A 455 -36.64 3.44 -43.08
CA GLU A 455 -36.20 4.81 -42.83
C GLU A 455 -36.41 5.23 -41.37
N GLU A 456 -37.58 4.92 -40.80
CA GLU A 456 -37.85 5.22 -39.38
C GLU A 456 -36.92 4.49 -38.47
N PHE A 457 -36.64 3.21 -38.73
CA PHE A 457 -35.71 2.42 -37.96
C PHE A 457 -34.29 3.05 -38.00
N ASP A 458 -33.79 3.35 -39.19
CA ASP A 458 -32.46 3.91 -39.43
C ASP A 458 -32.28 5.34 -38.85
N GLN A 459 -33.40 6.07 -38.68
CA GLN A 459 -33.41 7.37 -38.00
C GLN A 459 -33.35 7.25 -36.47
N LEU A 460 -34.06 6.25 -35.91
CA LEU A 460 -34.20 6.05 -34.46
C LEU A 460 -33.00 5.32 -33.84
N VAL A 461 -32.50 4.27 -34.51
CA VAL A 461 -31.43 3.44 -33.96
C VAL A 461 -30.07 4.03 -34.40
N LYS A 462 -29.57 4.92 -33.56
CA LYS A 462 -28.23 5.54 -33.70
C LYS A 462 -27.45 5.32 -32.42
N PRO A 463 -26.59 4.29 -32.34
CA PRO A 463 -25.87 3.93 -31.13
C PRO A 463 -25.12 5.11 -30.47
N GLU A 464 -24.54 5.98 -31.31
CA GLU A 464 -23.84 7.17 -30.87
C GLU A 464 -24.74 8.20 -30.13
N LYS A 465 -26.04 8.21 -30.42
CA LYS A 465 -27.02 9.06 -29.73
C LYS A 465 -27.61 8.43 -28.47
N MET A 466 -27.27 7.18 -28.20
CA MET A 466 -27.72 6.46 -26.99
C MET A 466 -26.74 6.56 -25.83
N THR A 467 -25.62 7.26 -26.02
CA THR A 467 -24.55 7.39 -25.02
C THR A 467 -24.70 8.60 -24.10
N HIS A 468 -25.67 9.47 -24.39
CA HIS A 468 -25.98 10.67 -23.61
C HIS A 468 -27.50 10.88 -23.52
N PRO A 469 -28.00 11.66 -22.52
CA PRO A 469 -29.40 12.08 -22.44
C PRO A 469 -29.85 12.88 -23.67
#